data_ab1f4b59308ed74462bd0c8cb1d7e1b0
#
_entry.id   ab1f4b59308ed74462bd0c8cb1d7e1b0
#
_cell.length_a   1.000
_cell.length_b   1.000
_cell.length_c   1.000
_cell.angle_alpha   90.00
_cell.angle_beta   90.00
_cell.angle_gamma   90.00
#
_symmetry.space_group_name_H-M   'P 1'
#
loop_
_entity.id
_entity.type
_entity.pdbx_description
1 polymer ?
#
loop_
_entity_poly.entity_id
_entity_poly.type
_entity_poly.pdbx_seq_one_letter_code
_entity_poly.pdbx_strand_id
1 'polypeptide(L)'
;MAIVATGFFDGVHIGHRMVVETLVSEARKRGEESLVLTFWPHPRLVLGQDALGLRLLNTPAEKMSLLSGLGVDRVVQLDFTEEFSLMGTEQYLREVVKDKFGGTAILLGYDNRIGHDSLTPAQTAQTARALGLDVIRADKVSSVGIAVSSTKIRTALKAGDVETANSYLCYDYSLSGTVVHGKKLGRTIGFPTANMELEEPLKLIPAEGVYLSRVEVEGGRFFGMTNVGDNLETHIFDFDRDIYGKSIKVSFMKHVRDEMTFPSLEELKTQLHIDEDNCKKLLYLHK
;
A
#
# COMPACT_ATOMS: atom_id res chain seq x y z
N MET A 1 25.77 13.88 -4.75
CA MET A 1 25.60 13.01 -5.94
C MET A 1 24.68 11.88 -5.54
N ALA A 2 23.68 11.55 -6.39
CA ALA A 2 22.68 10.56 -6.06
C ALA A 2 22.36 9.65 -7.24
N ILE A 3 22.08 8.38 -6.96
CA ILE A 3 21.39 7.48 -7.89
C ILE A 3 19.89 7.61 -7.64
N VAL A 4 19.13 7.87 -8.69
CA VAL A 4 17.70 8.20 -8.59
C VAL A 4 16.84 7.08 -9.16
N ALA A 5 15.83 6.65 -8.41
CA ALA A 5 14.70 5.89 -8.93
C ALA A 5 13.43 6.76 -8.84
N THR A 6 12.59 6.70 -9.87
CA THR A 6 11.36 7.49 -9.91
C THR A 6 10.15 6.62 -10.23
N GLY A 7 9.03 6.87 -9.57
CA GLY A 7 7.80 6.15 -9.80
C GLY A 7 6.72 6.46 -8.77
N PHE A 8 5.49 6.03 -9.04
CA PHE A 8 4.41 6.23 -8.07
C PHE A 8 4.50 5.24 -6.89
N PHE A 9 5.01 4.03 -7.12
CA PHE A 9 5.25 2.97 -6.13
C PHE A 9 4.03 2.58 -5.28
N ASP A 10 2.83 2.59 -5.86
CA ASP A 10 1.63 2.20 -5.11
C ASP A 10 1.65 0.74 -4.70
N GLY A 11 1.48 0.50 -3.40
CA GLY A 11 1.59 -0.82 -2.80
C GLY A 11 3.00 -1.21 -2.38
N VAL A 12 4.07 -0.53 -2.81
CA VAL A 12 5.47 -0.90 -2.54
C VAL A 12 5.68 -2.42 -2.58
N HIS A 13 5.05 -3.07 -3.57
CA HIS A 13 5.01 -4.52 -3.74
C HIS A 13 6.38 -5.11 -4.10
N ILE A 14 6.51 -6.42 -4.13
CA ILE A 14 7.79 -7.13 -4.34
C ILE A 14 8.58 -6.61 -5.55
N GLY A 15 7.91 -6.25 -6.66
CA GLY A 15 8.56 -5.65 -7.82
C GLY A 15 9.15 -4.26 -7.52
N HIS A 16 8.44 -3.43 -6.77
CA HIS A 16 8.95 -2.13 -6.33
C HIS A 16 10.11 -2.28 -5.35
N ARG A 17 10.01 -3.24 -4.41
CA ARG A 17 11.07 -3.53 -3.43
C ARG A 17 12.38 -3.89 -4.13
N MET A 18 12.35 -4.76 -5.14
CA MET A 18 13.56 -5.14 -5.88
C MET A 18 14.18 -3.97 -6.64
N VAL A 19 13.37 -3.07 -7.21
CA VAL A 19 13.87 -1.83 -7.81
C VAL A 19 14.59 -0.99 -6.78
N VAL A 20 14.01 -0.82 -5.60
CA VAL A 20 14.57 -0.02 -4.50
C VAL A 20 15.80 -0.68 -3.89
N GLU A 21 15.80 -1.99 -3.69
CA GLU A 21 16.96 -2.76 -3.21
C GLU A 21 18.14 -2.67 -4.18
N THR A 22 17.86 -2.74 -5.50
CA THR A 22 18.88 -2.51 -6.53
C THR A 22 19.44 -1.09 -6.46
N LEU A 23 18.58 -0.08 -6.27
CA LEU A 23 18.97 1.31 -6.08
C LEU A 23 19.95 1.46 -4.91
N VAL A 24 19.57 0.94 -3.74
CA VAL A 24 20.37 1.01 -2.50
C VAL A 24 21.71 0.28 -2.68
N SER A 25 21.69 -0.90 -3.31
CA SER A 25 22.91 -1.67 -3.58
C SER A 25 23.88 -0.91 -4.49
N GLU A 26 23.37 -0.35 -5.60
CA GLU A 26 24.21 0.40 -6.56
C GLU A 26 24.73 1.71 -5.97
N ALA A 27 23.92 2.41 -5.16
CA ALA A 27 24.33 3.62 -4.45
C ALA A 27 25.50 3.33 -3.50
N ARG A 28 25.39 2.27 -2.69
CA ARG A 28 26.47 1.84 -1.79
C ARG A 28 27.76 1.47 -2.53
N LYS A 29 27.67 0.76 -3.65
CA LYS A 29 28.85 0.39 -4.47
C LYS A 29 29.60 1.62 -5.00
N ARG A 30 28.86 2.69 -5.31
CA ARG A 30 29.41 3.93 -5.86
C ARG A 30 29.77 4.97 -4.81
N GLY A 31 29.39 4.76 -3.54
CA GLY A 31 29.54 5.76 -2.48
C GLY A 31 28.67 6.99 -2.71
N GLU A 32 27.51 6.81 -3.32
CA GLU A 32 26.52 7.84 -3.63
C GLU A 32 25.24 7.66 -2.81
N GLU A 33 24.40 8.71 -2.76
CA GLU A 33 23.10 8.67 -2.09
C GLU A 33 22.09 7.88 -2.93
N SER A 34 21.30 7.03 -2.28
CA SER A 34 20.11 6.40 -2.89
C SER A 34 18.89 7.31 -2.72
N LEU A 35 18.28 7.74 -3.82
CA LEU A 35 17.16 8.67 -3.84
C LEU A 35 15.95 8.07 -4.57
N VAL A 36 14.81 7.99 -3.88
CA VAL A 36 13.52 7.68 -4.50
C VAL A 36 12.70 8.95 -4.66
N LEU A 37 12.25 9.22 -5.88
CA LEU A 37 11.29 10.27 -6.20
C LEU A 37 9.93 9.63 -6.43
N THR A 38 8.94 10.00 -5.61
CA THR A 38 7.55 9.58 -5.76
C THR A 38 6.65 10.81 -5.90
N PHE A 39 5.35 10.59 -6.14
CA PHE A 39 4.44 11.67 -6.53
C PHE A 39 3.17 11.67 -5.68
N TRP A 40 2.61 12.87 -5.48
CA TRP A 40 1.27 13.07 -4.92
C TRP A 40 0.70 14.42 -5.42
N PRO A 41 -0.59 14.53 -5.73
CA PRO A 41 -1.57 13.43 -5.81
C PRO A 41 -1.26 12.38 -6.88
N HIS A 42 -2.07 11.31 -6.92
CA HIS A 42 -1.91 10.27 -7.95
C HIS A 42 -2.10 10.88 -9.35
N PRO A 43 -1.23 10.57 -10.34
CA PRO A 43 -1.32 11.14 -11.69
C PRO A 43 -2.72 11.06 -12.32
N ARG A 44 -3.45 9.97 -12.13
CA ARG A 44 -4.81 9.81 -12.66
C ARG A 44 -5.81 10.81 -12.09
N LEU A 45 -5.62 11.27 -10.84
CA LEU A 45 -6.50 12.27 -10.22
C LEU A 45 -6.32 13.63 -10.90
N VAL A 46 -5.08 14.01 -11.18
CA VAL A 46 -4.76 15.29 -11.83
C VAL A 46 -5.16 15.30 -13.31
N LEU A 47 -4.92 14.17 -13.99
CA LEU A 47 -5.21 14.04 -15.42
C LEU A 47 -6.69 13.74 -15.73
N GLY A 48 -7.56 13.64 -14.72
CA GLY A 48 -8.98 13.34 -14.90
C GLY A 48 -9.27 11.94 -15.48
N GLN A 49 -8.27 11.07 -15.53
CA GLN A 49 -8.38 9.73 -16.10
C GLN A 49 -8.93 8.76 -15.06
N ASP A 50 -10.19 8.37 -15.21
CA ASP A 50 -10.86 7.36 -14.35
C ASP A 50 -10.71 7.64 -12.85
N ALA A 51 -10.82 8.93 -12.48
CA ALA A 51 -10.64 9.39 -11.10
C ALA A 51 -11.65 8.76 -10.13
N LEU A 52 -12.88 8.47 -10.61
CA LEU A 52 -13.95 7.87 -9.81
C LEU A 52 -13.68 6.42 -9.40
N GLY A 53 -12.94 5.68 -10.22
CA GLY A 53 -12.59 4.27 -9.97
C GLY A 53 -11.24 4.06 -9.26
N LEU A 54 -10.46 5.12 -9.06
CA LEU A 54 -9.15 5.01 -8.44
C LEU A 54 -9.28 4.60 -6.97
N ARG A 55 -8.57 3.54 -6.59
CA ARG A 55 -8.37 3.14 -5.20
C ARG A 55 -6.88 2.88 -4.96
N LEU A 56 -6.36 3.47 -3.91
CA LEU A 56 -4.95 3.39 -3.51
C LEU A 56 -4.67 2.15 -2.67
N LEU A 57 -3.50 1.56 -2.86
CA LEU A 57 -3.00 0.49 -1.99
C LEU A 57 -2.34 1.06 -0.73
N ASN A 58 -1.72 2.24 -0.83
CA ASN A 58 -1.12 2.94 0.30
C ASN A 58 -1.58 4.39 0.36
N THR A 59 -1.71 4.91 1.57
CA THR A 59 -1.73 6.36 1.77
C THR A 59 -0.35 6.95 1.46
N PRO A 60 -0.22 8.26 1.23
CA PRO A 60 1.08 8.91 1.07
C PRO A 60 2.04 8.60 2.23
N ALA A 61 1.57 8.69 3.47
CA ALA A 61 2.36 8.43 4.66
C ALA A 61 2.84 6.96 4.75
N GLU A 62 1.95 6.00 4.50
CA GLU A 62 2.30 4.57 4.44
C GLU A 62 3.36 4.30 3.37
N LYS A 63 3.19 4.86 2.17
CA LYS A 63 4.12 4.70 1.06
C LYS A 63 5.50 5.24 1.42
N MET A 64 5.58 6.44 1.97
CA MET A 64 6.85 7.05 2.41
C MET A 64 7.54 6.19 3.46
N SER A 65 6.79 5.71 4.47
CA SER A 65 7.31 4.83 5.53
C SER A 65 7.83 3.50 4.96
N LEU A 66 7.08 2.86 4.06
CA LEU A 66 7.47 1.59 3.44
C LEU A 66 8.73 1.74 2.59
N LEU A 67 8.85 2.80 1.79
CA LEU A 67 10.02 3.07 0.97
C LEU A 67 11.25 3.36 1.82
N SER A 68 11.12 4.21 2.85
CA SER A 68 12.21 4.50 3.80
C SER A 68 12.67 3.25 4.55
N GLY A 69 11.74 2.37 4.90
CA GLY A 69 12.03 1.09 5.57
C GLY A 69 12.85 0.11 4.72
N LEU A 70 13.00 0.34 3.41
CA LEU A 70 13.87 -0.45 2.53
C LEU A 70 15.35 -0.01 2.56
N GLY A 71 15.71 0.95 3.40
CA GLY A 71 17.08 1.42 3.57
C GLY A 71 17.54 2.44 2.52
N VAL A 72 16.59 3.13 1.89
CA VAL A 72 16.84 4.28 1.00
C VAL A 72 17.32 5.45 1.84
N ASP A 73 18.38 6.13 1.41
CA ASP A 73 18.93 7.28 2.14
C ASP A 73 17.94 8.46 2.13
N ARG A 74 17.24 8.68 1.02
CA ARG A 74 16.26 9.75 0.90
C ARG A 74 15.07 9.36 0.02
N VAL A 75 13.86 9.59 0.52
CA VAL A 75 12.61 9.49 -0.23
C VAL A 75 11.98 10.88 -0.31
N VAL A 76 11.66 11.33 -1.52
CA VAL A 76 11.07 12.65 -1.75
C VAL A 76 9.75 12.47 -2.48
N GLN A 77 8.69 13.07 -1.93
CA GLN A 77 7.40 13.18 -2.59
C GLN A 77 7.33 14.51 -3.33
N LEU A 78 7.15 14.46 -4.64
CA LEU A 78 6.97 15.62 -5.49
C LEU A 78 5.48 15.89 -5.71
N ASP A 79 5.11 17.17 -5.77
CA ASP A 79 3.76 17.57 -6.13
C ASP A 79 3.51 17.30 -7.60
N PHE A 80 2.52 16.46 -7.89
CA PHE A 80 2.11 16.14 -9.25
C PHE A 80 0.99 17.10 -9.68
N THR A 81 1.39 18.24 -10.25
CA THR A 81 0.48 19.27 -10.77
C THR A 81 0.17 19.03 -12.24
N GLU A 82 -0.82 19.75 -12.79
CA GLU A 82 -1.09 19.75 -14.24
C GLU A 82 0.15 20.20 -15.02
N GLU A 83 0.82 21.28 -14.58
CA GLU A 83 2.05 21.76 -15.19
C GLU A 83 3.16 20.68 -15.17
N PHE A 84 3.37 20.03 -14.02
CA PHE A 84 4.32 18.93 -13.91
C PHE A 84 3.98 17.76 -14.84
N SER A 85 2.70 17.48 -15.06
CA SER A 85 2.23 16.40 -15.93
C SER A 85 2.56 16.62 -17.41
N LEU A 86 2.79 17.87 -17.84
CA LEU A 86 3.18 18.24 -19.20
C LEU A 86 4.68 18.15 -19.46
N MET A 87 5.47 17.89 -18.41
CA MET A 87 6.92 17.81 -18.52
C MET A 87 7.34 16.58 -19.33
N GLY A 88 8.13 16.81 -20.38
CA GLY A 88 8.70 15.72 -21.19
C GLY A 88 9.82 14.99 -20.47
N THR A 89 10.18 13.79 -20.97
CA THR A 89 11.23 12.96 -20.40
C THR A 89 12.56 13.69 -20.28
N GLU A 90 13.01 14.36 -21.33
CA GLU A 90 14.29 15.09 -21.32
C GLU A 90 14.30 16.20 -20.28
N GLN A 91 13.24 16.99 -20.24
CA GLN A 91 13.09 18.08 -19.28
C GLN A 91 13.11 17.55 -17.83
N TYR A 92 12.35 16.49 -17.54
CA TYR A 92 12.34 15.86 -16.23
C TYR A 92 13.72 15.35 -15.80
N LEU A 93 14.42 14.67 -16.70
CA LEU A 93 15.76 14.14 -16.41
C LEU A 93 16.78 15.25 -16.17
N ARG A 94 16.69 16.35 -16.91
CA ARG A 94 17.59 17.49 -16.77
C ARG A 94 17.26 18.29 -15.52
N GLU A 95 16.06 18.88 -15.45
CA GLU A 95 15.71 19.85 -14.43
C GLU A 95 15.48 19.22 -13.05
N VAL A 96 14.81 18.04 -13.02
CA VAL A 96 14.48 17.40 -11.74
C VAL A 96 15.59 16.46 -11.31
N VAL A 97 15.92 15.45 -12.12
CA VAL A 97 16.86 14.42 -11.68
C VAL A 97 18.28 15.00 -11.53
N LYS A 98 18.78 15.68 -12.54
CA LYS A 98 20.15 16.16 -12.57
C LYS A 98 20.33 17.45 -11.79
N ASP A 99 19.62 18.52 -12.16
CA ASP A 99 19.89 19.87 -11.67
C ASP A 99 19.35 20.08 -10.25
N LYS A 100 18.10 19.65 -9.96
CA LYS A 100 17.50 19.84 -8.65
C LYS A 100 18.03 18.85 -7.60
N PHE A 101 18.22 17.57 -7.97
CA PHE A 101 18.59 16.52 -7.03
C PHE A 101 20.02 16.02 -7.17
N GLY A 102 20.81 16.54 -8.09
CA GLY A 102 22.23 16.18 -8.26
C GLY A 102 22.40 14.72 -8.70
N GLY A 103 21.44 14.20 -9.47
CA GLY A 103 21.48 12.85 -9.99
C GLY A 103 22.67 12.61 -10.91
N THR A 104 23.40 11.53 -10.69
CA THR A 104 24.50 11.02 -11.53
C THR A 104 24.06 9.83 -12.35
N ALA A 105 23.06 9.09 -11.85
CA ALA A 105 22.47 7.94 -12.51
C ALA A 105 20.97 7.88 -12.28
N ILE A 106 20.26 7.28 -13.25
CA ILE A 106 18.88 6.91 -13.10
C ILE A 106 18.69 5.41 -13.17
N LEU A 107 17.93 4.86 -12.23
CA LEU A 107 17.50 3.47 -12.24
C LEU A 107 16.12 3.36 -12.88
N LEU A 108 16.04 2.62 -13.98
CA LEU A 108 14.81 2.40 -14.73
C LEU A 108 14.27 1.00 -14.44
N GLY A 109 13.03 0.93 -13.99
CA GLY A 109 12.25 -0.32 -13.94
C GLY A 109 11.92 -0.82 -15.35
N TYR A 110 11.45 -2.06 -15.44
CA TYR A 110 11.17 -2.74 -16.72
C TYR A 110 10.14 -2.00 -17.60
N ASP A 111 9.09 -1.45 -16.98
CA ASP A 111 7.94 -0.81 -17.63
C ASP A 111 7.80 0.69 -17.27
N ASN A 112 8.81 1.25 -16.63
CA ASN A 112 8.74 2.62 -16.14
C ASN A 112 8.71 3.59 -17.33
N ARG A 113 7.69 4.44 -17.39
CA ARG A 113 7.53 5.53 -18.33
C ARG A 113 7.64 6.85 -17.59
N ILE A 114 8.53 7.69 -18.07
CA ILE A 114 8.81 9.00 -17.50
C ILE A 114 8.37 10.06 -18.51
N GLY A 115 7.77 11.14 -18.02
CA GLY A 115 7.32 12.26 -18.87
C GLY A 115 6.02 12.00 -19.62
N HIS A 116 5.39 13.09 -20.09
CA HIS A 116 4.13 13.03 -20.83
C HIS A 116 4.29 12.39 -22.22
N ASP A 117 5.48 12.49 -22.81
CA ASP A 117 5.87 11.95 -24.11
C ASP A 117 5.95 10.42 -24.11
N SER A 118 5.84 9.79 -22.92
CA SER A 118 5.72 8.33 -22.75
C SER A 118 6.77 7.54 -23.54
N LEU A 119 8.02 8.00 -23.56
CA LEU A 119 9.12 7.32 -24.24
C LEU A 119 9.27 5.87 -23.76
N THR A 120 9.70 5.01 -24.67
CA THR A 120 10.05 3.63 -24.29
C THR A 120 11.24 3.63 -23.33
N PRO A 121 11.43 2.59 -22.49
CA PRO A 121 12.59 2.49 -21.62
C PRO A 121 13.94 2.60 -22.36
N ALA A 122 14.01 2.17 -23.62
CA ALA A 122 15.21 2.31 -24.46
C ALA A 122 15.48 3.77 -24.85
N GLN A 123 14.43 4.49 -25.27
CA GLN A 123 14.53 5.91 -25.60
C GLN A 123 14.85 6.76 -24.36
N THR A 124 14.17 6.49 -23.23
CA THR A 124 14.48 7.15 -21.94
C THR A 124 15.95 6.95 -21.54
N ALA A 125 16.47 5.72 -21.71
CA ALA A 125 17.88 5.43 -21.43
C ALA A 125 18.85 6.18 -22.37
N GLN A 126 18.49 6.34 -23.65
CA GLN A 126 19.27 7.10 -24.61
C GLN A 126 19.28 8.59 -24.23
N THR A 127 18.13 9.18 -23.91
CA THR A 127 18.01 10.55 -23.45
C THR A 127 18.82 10.80 -22.18
N ALA A 128 18.72 9.90 -21.20
CA ALA A 128 19.49 10.01 -19.95
C ALA A 128 21.02 10.06 -20.21
N ARG A 129 21.52 9.14 -21.06
CA ARG A 129 22.95 9.14 -21.43
C ARG A 129 23.37 10.40 -22.18
N ALA A 130 22.54 10.94 -23.04
CA ALA A 130 22.81 12.20 -23.76
C ALA A 130 22.94 13.39 -22.80
N LEU A 131 22.26 13.34 -21.63
CA LEU A 131 22.37 14.30 -20.55
C LEU A 131 23.57 14.04 -19.59
N GLY A 132 24.33 12.97 -19.83
CA GLY A 132 25.45 12.58 -18.98
C GLY A 132 25.02 11.84 -17.70
N LEU A 133 23.82 11.28 -17.67
CA LEU A 133 23.35 10.41 -16.60
C LEU A 133 23.69 8.94 -16.92
N ASP A 134 24.25 8.23 -15.97
CA ASP A 134 24.35 6.78 -16.07
C ASP A 134 22.96 6.14 -16.03
N VAL A 135 22.80 5.00 -16.67
CA VAL A 135 21.53 4.26 -16.69
C VAL A 135 21.73 2.88 -16.10
N ILE A 136 21.07 2.63 -14.99
CA ILE A 136 20.99 1.33 -14.34
C ILE A 136 19.63 0.73 -14.69
N ARG A 137 19.58 -0.55 -15.07
CA ARG A 137 18.32 -1.27 -15.31
C ARG A 137 18.10 -2.26 -14.18
N ALA A 138 16.93 -2.18 -13.57
CA ALA A 138 16.50 -3.25 -12.70
C ALA A 138 16.11 -4.45 -13.54
N ASP A 139 16.58 -5.63 -13.17
CA ASP A 139 16.20 -6.87 -13.84
C ASP A 139 14.70 -7.13 -13.69
N LYS A 140 14.12 -7.76 -14.72
CA LYS A 140 12.73 -8.17 -14.64
C LYS A 140 12.57 -9.20 -13.52
N VAL A 141 11.72 -8.91 -12.53
CA VAL A 141 11.40 -9.87 -11.48
C VAL A 141 10.70 -11.07 -12.10
N SER A 142 11.45 -12.13 -12.33
CA SER A 142 10.93 -13.45 -12.71
C SER A 142 11.02 -14.46 -11.56
N SER A 143 11.02 -13.98 -10.31
CA SER A 143 10.88 -14.88 -9.18
C SER A 143 9.45 -15.44 -9.19
N VAL A 144 9.32 -16.72 -9.51
CA VAL A 144 8.08 -17.51 -9.49
C VAL A 144 7.13 -17.30 -10.70
N GLY A 145 7.61 -16.83 -11.86
CA GLY A 145 6.79 -16.89 -13.10
C GLY A 145 5.58 -15.94 -13.19
N ILE A 146 5.29 -15.17 -12.15
CA ILE A 146 4.13 -14.27 -12.09
C ILE A 146 4.62 -12.81 -12.01
N ALA A 147 4.30 -12.02 -13.05
CA ALA A 147 4.50 -10.58 -12.99
C ALA A 147 3.53 -9.98 -11.96
N VAL A 148 4.05 -9.47 -10.83
CA VAL A 148 3.26 -8.76 -9.83
C VAL A 148 3.03 -7.32 -10.29
N SER A 149 1.82 -6.79 -10.04
CA SER A 149 1.47 -5.40 -10.32
C SER A 149 0.43 -4.91 -9.32
N SER A 150 0.34 -3.59 -9.10
CA SER A 150 -0.69 -2.97 -8.25
C SER A 150 -2.11 -3.34 -8.71
N THR A 151 -2.32 -3.57 -10.01
CA THR A 151 -3.62 -4.04 -10.54
C THR A 151 -3.99 -5.43 -10.03
N LYS A 152 -3.06 -6.38 -10.05
CA LYS A 152 -3.29 -7.74 -9.53
C LYS A 152 -3.58 -7.73 -8.03
N ILE A 153 -2.88 -6.90 -7.27
CA ILE A 153 -3.10 -6.75 -5.84
C ILE A 153 -4.51 -6.19 -5.58
N ARG A 154 -4.92 -5.16 -6.34
CA ARG A 154 -6.29 -4.63 -6.22
C ARG A 154 -7.34 -5.69 -6.58
N THR A 155 -7.10 -6.51 -7.59
CA THR A 155 -8.00 -7.60 -7.97
C THR A 155 -8.14 -8.62 -6.84
N ALA A 156 -7.02 -9.04 -6.22
CA ALA A 156 -7.03 -9.96 -5.09
C ALA A 156 -7.80 -9.38 -3.89
N LEU A 157 -7.53 -8.13 -3.50
CA LEU A 157 -8.25 -7.46 -2.41
C LEU A 157 -9.75 -7.32 -2.67
N LYS A 158 -10.14 -6.98 -3.90
CA LYS A 158 -11.56 -6.90 -4.32
C LYS A 158 -12.26 -8.26 -4.36
N ALA A 159 -11.51 -9.34 -4.43
CA ALA A 159 -12.02 -10.71 -4.34
C ALA A 159 -11.96 -11.29 -2.90
N GLY A 160 -11.53 -10.50 -1.91
CA GLY A 160 -11.35 -10.97 -0.53
C GLY A 160 -10.08 -11.78 -0.30
N ASP A 161 -9.29 -12.06 -1.34
CA ASP A 161 -8.05 -12.84 -1.26
C ASP A 161 -6.89 -11.97 -0.72
N VAL A 162 -6.98 -11.67 0.57
CA VAL A 162 -5.96 -10.86 1.25
C VAL A 162 -4.63 -11.60 1.39
N GLU A 163 -4.64 -12.94 1.42
CA GLU A 163 -3.45 -13.77 1.54
C GLU A 163 -2.58 -13.64 0.27
N THR A 164 -3.18 -13.74 -0.91
CA THR A 164 -2.47 -13.48 -2.18
C THR A 164 -2.00 -12.03 -2.27
N ALA A 165 -2.84 -11.06 -1.87
CA ALA A 165 -2.44 -9.65 -1.85
C ALA A 165 -1.23 -9.43 -0.94
N ASN A 166 -1.23 -9.97 0.28
CA ASN A 166 -0.14 -9.87 1.26
C ASN A 166 1.15 -10.52 0.74
N SER A 167 1.04 -11.67 0.05
CA SER A 167 2.20 -12.32 -0.57
C SER A 167 2.88 -11.43 -1.62
N TYR A 168 2.11 -10.69 -2.42
CA TYR A 168 2.61 -9.75 -3.41
C TYR A 168 3.16 -8.46 -2.79
N LEU A 169 2.57 -8.01 -1.70
CA LEU A 169 2.97 -6.81 -0.95
C LEU A 169 4.21 -7.06 -0.09
N CYS A 170 4.44 -8.30 0.38
CA CYS A 170 5.41 -8.68 1.42
C CYS A 170 5.12 -8.03 2.78
N TYR A 171 3.88 -7.66 3.02
CA TYR A 171 3.35 -7.20 4.32
C TYR A 171 1.82 -7.38 4.34
N ASP A 172 1.21 -7.39 5.55
CA ASP A 172 -0.24 -7.48 5.68
C ASP A 172 -0.89 -6.17 5.23
N TYR A 173 -1.80 -6.25 4.26
CA TYR A 173 -2.59 -5.10 3.83
C TYR A 173 -3.35 -4.51 5.00
N SER A 174 -3.36 -3.20 5.15
CA SER A 174 -3.95 -2.55 6.31
C SER A 174 -4.76 -1.32 5.97
N LEU A 175 -5.72 -1.02 6.84
CA LEU A 175 -6.48 0.22 6.87
C LEU A 175 -6.19 0.95 8.18
N SER A 176 -6.05 2.27 8.10
CA SER A 176 -5.90 3.14 9.27
C SER A 176 -7.06 4.14 9.32
N GLY A 177 -7.48 4.47 10.52
CA GLY A 177 -8.58 5.39 10.74
C GLY A 177 -8.76 5.77 12.19
N THR A 178 -9.87 6.43 12.47
CA THR A 178 -10.27 6.84 13.82
C THR A 178 -11.45 5.99 14.28
N VAL A 179 -11.43 5.56 15.55
CA VAL A 179 -12.55 4.84 16.15
C VAL A 179 -13.70 5.79 16.41
N VAL A 180 -14.85 5.50 15.81
CA VAL A 180 -16.07 6.31 15.91
C VAL A 180 -17.21 5.53 16.58
N HIS A 181 -18.26 6.26 16.98
CA HIS A 181 -19.45 5.64 17.53
C HIS A 181 -20.27 4.96 16.43
N GLY A 182 -20.52 3.66 16.59
CA GLY A 182 -21.44 2.88 15.77
C GLY A 182 -22.78 2.63 16.47
N LYS A 183 -23.56 1.70 15.92
CA LYS A 183 -24.89 1.29 16.46
C LYS A 183 -24.81 0.62 17.83
N LYS A 184 -23.64 0.24 18.34
CA LYS A 184 -23.37 -0.44 19.62
C LYS A 184 -24.08 -1.80 19.78
N LEU A 185 -24.57 -2.40 18.70
CA LEU A 185 -25.30 -3.67 18.74
C LEU A 185 -24.42 -4.80 19.28
N GLY A 186 -23.17 -4.90 18.82
CA GLY A 186 -22.23 -5.92 19.27
C GLY A 186 -22.03 -5.94 20.79
N ARG A 187 -22.00 -4.77 21.46
CA ARG A 187 -21.88 -4.70 22.92
C ARG A 187 -23.05 -5.37 23.65
N THR A 188 -24.26 -5.32 23.12
CA THR A 188 -25.45 -5.93 23.74
C THR A 188 -25.44 -7.45 23.70
N ILE A 189 -24.70 -8.04 22.76
CA ILE A 189 -24.58 -9.49 22.57
C ILE A 189 -23.23 -10.06 23.01
N GLY A 190 -22.38 -9.22 23.66
CA GLY A 190 -21.08 -9.67 24.21
C GLY A 190 -19.90 -9.55 23.25
N PHE A 191 -20.08 -8.94 22.06
CA PHE A 191 -19.03 -8.69 21.06
C PHE A 191 -18.86 -7.19 20.80
N PRO A 192 -18.26 -6.41 21.74
CA PRO A 192 -17.99 -5.01 21.51
C PRO A 192 -17.11 -4.83 20.27
N THR A 193 -17.49 -3.91 19.38
CA THR A 193 -16.76 -3.61 18.15
C THR A 193 -16.28 -2.16 18.11
N ALA A 194 -15.09 -1.93 17.59
CA ALA A 194 -14.59 -0.63 17.20
C ALA A 194 -15.03 -0.36 15.75
N ASN A 195 -15.84 0.66 15.55
CA ASN A 195 -16.19 1.16 14.22
C ASN A 195 -15.09 2.12 13.77
N MET A 196 -14.60 1.95 12.55
CA MET A 196 -13.50 2.74 12.04
C MET A 196 -13.95 3.63 10.89
N GLU A 197 -13.68 4.93 11.00
CA GLU A 197 -13.73 5.88 9.90
C GLU A 197 -12.33 6.00 9.28
N LEU A 198 -12.22 5.80 7.96
CA LEU A 198 -10.95 5.80 7.27
C LEU A 198 -10.31 7.18 7.25
N GLU A 199 -9.00 7.23 7.47
CA GLU A 199 -8.18 8.43 7.34
C GLU A 199 -8.06 8.90 5.87
N GLU A 200 -7.98 7.95 4.93
CA GLU A 200 -7.85 8.22 3.49
C GLU A 200 -9.02 7.57 2.71
N PRO A 201 -9.97 8.37 2.21
CA PRO A 201 -11.15 7.85 1.51
C PRO A 201 -10.84 7.11 0.20
N LEU A 202 -9.69 7.38 -0.41
CA LEU A 202 -9.25 6.70 -1.64
C LEU A 202 -8.59 5.35 -1.37
N LYS A 203 -8.35 5.00 -0.10
CA LYS A 203 -7.76 3.71 0.26
C LYS A 203 -8.69 2.57 -0.15
N LEU A 204 -8.15 1.52 -0.77
CA LEU A 204 -8.93 0.36 -1.17
C LEU A 204 -9.41 -0.42 0.06
N ILE A 205 -10.70 -0.56 0.20
CA ILE A 205 -11.31 -1.48 1.18
C ILE A 205 -11.38 -2.87 0.54
N PRO A 206 -10.93 -3.95 1.21
CA PRO A 206 -11.12 -5.33 0.74
C PRO A 206 -12.59 -5.67 0.50
N ALA A 207 -12.87 -6.81 -0.14
CA ALA A 207 -14.23 -7.29 -0.32
C ALA A 207 -14.98 -7.43 1.01
N GLU A 208 -16.30 -7.35 0.96
CA GLU A 208 -17.16 -7.61 2.11
C GLU A 208 -16.94 -9.01 2.68
N GLY A 209 -16.95 -9.12 4.01
CA GLY A 209 -16.73 -10.37 4.71
C GLY A 209 -16.06 -10.19 6.07
N VAL A 210 -15.80 -11.30 6.73
CA VAL A 210 -15.12 -11.37 8.04
C VAL A 210 -13.67 -11.80 7.84
N TYR A 211 -12.77 -11.07 8.47
CA TYR A 211 -11.33 -11.28 8.36
C TYR A 211 -10.68 -11.44 9.73
N LEU A 212 -9.74 -12.38 9.84
CA LEU A 212 -8.76 -12.37 10.92
C LEU A 212 -7.83 -11.17 10.71
N SER A 213 -7.66 -10.36 11.74
CA SER A 213 -6.90 -9.12 11.66
C SER A 213 -5.93 -8.96 12.84
N ARG A 214 -4.80 -8.30 12.57
CA ARG A 214 -3.94 -7.71 13.58
C ARG A 214 -4.36 -6.26 13.78
N VAL A 215 -4.45 -5.85 15.04
CA VAL A 215 -4.94 -4.52 15.42
C VAL A 215 -3.86 -3.79 16.20
N GLU A 216 -3.54 -2.57 15.77
CA GLU A 216 -2.66 -1.67 16.50
C GLU A 216 -3.47 -0.49 17.00
N VAL A 217 -3.48 -0.27 18.31
CA VAL A 217 -4.20 0.84 18.97
C VAL A 217 -3.48 1.21 20.27
N GLU A 218 -3.34 2.51 20.55
CA GLU A 218 -2.68 3.04 21.76
C GLU A 218 -1.29 2.42 22.03
N GLY A 219 -0.51 2.14 20.97
CA GLY A 219 0.81 1.52 21.06
C GLY A 219 0.81 0.02 21.38
N GLY A 220 -0.35 -0.58 21.63
CA GLY A 220 -0.52 -2.02 21.80
C GLY A 220 -0.78 -2.74 20.47
N ARG A 221 -0.49 -4.05 20.47
CA ARG A 221 -0.77 -4.96 19.35
C ARG A 221 -1.67 -6.08 19.83
N PHE A 222 -2.77 -6.26 19.13
CA PHE A 222 -3.82 -7.23 19.46
C PHE A 222 -4.19 -8.01 18.21
N PHE A 223 -4.99 -9.06 18.38
CA PHE A 223 -5.68 -9.71 17.29
C PHE A 223 -7.17 -9.47 17.42
N GLY A 224 -7.88 -9.62 16.32
CA GLY A 224 -9.32 -9.44 16.28
C GLY A 224 -9.94 -10.04 15.03
N MET A 225 -11.24 -9.96 14.95
CA MET A 225 -11.99 -10.22 13.75
C MET A 225 -12.62 -8.92 13.26
N THR A 226 -12.42 -8.63 11.96
CA THR A 226 -12.93 -7.41 11.31
C THR A 226 -13.99 -7.77 10.31
N ASN A 227 -15.18 -7.20 10.47
CA ASN A 227 -16.22 -7.21 9.46
C ASN A 227 -16.05 -6.03 8.52
N VAL A 228 -15.97 -6.33 7.23
CA VAL A 228 -16.02 -5.38 6.12
C VAL A 228 -17.42 -5.50 5.50
N GLY A 229 -18.26 -4.52 5.70
CA GLY A 229 -19.61 -4.41 5.18
C GLY A 229 -19.97 -2.94 4.99
N ASP A 230 -21.20 -2.53 5.31
CA ASP A 230 -21.62 -1.12 5.32
C ASP A 230 -20.68 -0.25 6.15
N ASN A 231 -20.11 -0.83 7.21
CA ASN A 231 -19.11 -0.21 8.09
C ASN A 231 -17.92 -1.15 8.27
N LEU A 232 -16.79 -0.56 8.68
CA LEU A 232 -15.62 -1.32 9.13
C LEU A 232 -15.73 -1.50 10.64
N GLU A 233 -16.03 -2.72 11.07
CA GLU A 233 -16.23 -3.06 12.48
C GLU A 233 -15.24 -4.12 12.92
N THR A 234 -14.46 -3.83 13.97
CA THR A 234 -13.45 -4.77 14.50
C THR A 234 -13.75 -5.15 15.94
N HIS A 235 -13.99 -6.44 16.19
CA HIS A 235 -13.96 -6.99 17.53
C HIS A 235 -12.53 -7.38 17.87
N ILE A 236 -11.94 -6.70 18.89
CA ILE A 236 -10.57 -6.93 19.34
C ILE A 236 -10.59 -7.98 20.45
N PHE A 237 -9.84 -9.06 20.30
CA PHE A 237 -9.80 -10.16 21.28
C PHE A 237 -9.13 -9.73 22.58
N ASP A 238 -9.66 -10.15 23.69
CA ASP A 238 -9.15 -9.93 25.04
C ASP A 238 -8.91 -8.42 25.33
N PHE A 239 -9.83 -7.55 24.88
CA PHE A 239 -9.71 -6.11 24.97
C PHE A 239 -11.01 -5.45 25.47
N ASP A 240 -10.94 -4.65 26.54
CA ASP A 240 -12.09 -4.03 27.19
C ASP A 240 -11.94 -2.52 27.46
N ARG A 241 -10.97 -1.87 26.78
CA ARG A 241 -10.71 -0.43 26.96
C ARG A 241 -11.58 0.44 26.08
N ASP A 242 -11.85 1.67 26.52
CA ASP A 242 -12.48 2.70 25.70
C ASP A 242 -11.44 3.35 24.77
N ILE A 243 -11.68 3.24 23.47
CA ILE A 243 -10.79 3.74 22.42
C ILE A 243 -11.49 4.70 21.43
N TYR A 244 -12.64 5.24 21.77
CA TYR A 244 -13.30 6.23 20.93
C TYR A 244 -12.41 7.46 20.69
N GLY A 245 -12.38 7.93 19.43
CA GLY A 245 -11.53 9.03 18.99
C GLY A 245 -10.04 8.68 18.88
N LYS A 246 -9.64 7.45 19.17
CA LYS A 246 -8.25 7.00 19.01
C LYS A 246 -7.98 6.53 17.59
N SER A 247 -6.74 6.70 17.15
CA SER A 247 -6.26 6.10 15.90
C SER A 247 -6.15 4.58 16.07
N ILE A 248 -6.62 3.86 15.06
CA ILE A 248 -6.57 2.41 14.96
C ILE A 248 -6.01 2.01 13.60
N LYS A 249 -5.17 0.97 13.59
CA LYS A 249 -4.73 0.31 12.35
C LYS A 249 -5.12 -1.15 12.37
N VAL A 250 -5.81 -1.58 11.33
CA VAL A 250 -6.28 -2.95 11.14
C VAL A 250 -5.56 -3.56 9.94
N SER A 251 -4.79 -4.61 10.18
CA SER A 251 -4.05 -5.36 9.16
C SER A 251 -4.74 -6.67 8.89
N PHE A 252 -5.16 -6.90 7.65
CA PHE A 252 -5.93 -8.07 7.22
C PHE A 252 -4.99 -9.26 6.99
N MET A 253 -5.15 -10.33 7.78
CA MET A 253 -4.30 -11.50 7.72
C MET A 253 -4.89 -12.61 6.86
N LYS A 254 -6.20 -12.88 7.04
CA LYS A 254 -6.89 -13.98 6.37
C LYS A 254 -8.39 -13.70 6.24
N HIS A 255 -8.97 -14.08 5.11
CA HIS A 255 -10.41 -14.11 4.91
C HIS A 255 -10.99 -15.33 5.65
N VAL A 256 -12.03 -15.12 6.47
CA VAL A 256 -12.67 -16.16 7.28
C VAL A 256 -13.95 -16.65 6.63
N ARG A 257 -14.79 -15.73 6.18
CA ARG A 257 -16.05 -15.99 5.45
C ARG A 257 -16.57 -14.74 4.76
N ASP A 258 -17.49 -14.95 3.83
CA ASP A 258 -18.25 -13.87 3.19
C ASP A 258 -19.25 -13.23 4.17
N GLU A 259 -19.79 -12.07 3.81
CA GLU A 259 -20.86 -11.40 4.54
C GLU A 259 -22.13 -12.29 4.59
N MET A 260 -22.84 -12.22 5.70
CA MET A 260 -24.05 -13.01 5.94
C MET A 260 -25.12 -12.15 6.61
N THR A 261 -26.38 -12.38 6.24
CA THR A 261 -27.54 -11.80 6.93
C THR A 261 -28.11 -12.79 7.94
N PHE A 262 -28.53 -12.29 9.09
CA PHE A 262 -29.05 -13.13 10.16
C PHE A 262 -30.49 -12.76 10.49
N PRO A 263 -31.39 -13.73 10.54
CA PRO A 263 -32.83 -13.48 10.86
C PRO A 263 -33.06 -13.08 12.32
N SER A 264 -32.08 -13.36 13.22
CA SER A 264 -32.18 -13.04 14.64
C SER A 264 -30.82 -12.67 15.27
N LEU A 265 -30.87 -11.95 16.40
CA LEU A 265 -29.65 -11.63 17.18
C LEU A 265 -28.99 -12.88 17.77
N GLU A 266 -29.74 -13.92 18.09
CA GLU A 266 -29.21 -15.16 18.62
C GLU A 266 -28.38 -15.93 17.56
N GLU A 267 -28.84 -15.93 16.31
CA GLU A 267 -28.11 -16.52 15.21
C GLU A 267 -26.84 -15.73 14.91
N LEU A 268 -26.92 -14.40 14.87
CA LEU A 268 -25.74 -13.54 14.77
C LEU A 268 -24.73 -13.83 15.88
N LYS A 269 -25.18 -13.89 17.14
CA LYS A 269 -24.29 -14.20 18.29
C LYS A 269 -23.63 -15.55 18.15
N THR A 270 -24.39 -16.58 17.75
CA THR A 270 -23.86 -17.92 17.51
C THR A 270 -22.77 -17.92 16.45
N GLN A 271 -23.01 -17.21 15.33
CA GLN A 271 -22.01 -17.12 14.26
C GLN A 271 -20.77 -16.35 14.70
N LEU A 272 -20.91 -15.27 15.48
CA LEU A 272 -19.76 -14.52 16.00
C LEU A 272 -18.86 -15.38 16.91
N HIS A 273 -19.42 -16.27 17.70
CA HIS A 273 -18.63 -17.25 18.47
C HIS A 273 -17.87 -18.24 17.57
N ILE A 274 -18.52 -18.73 16.51
CA ILE A 274 -17.88 -19.61 15.52
C ILE A 274 -16.73 -18.86 14.82
N ASP A 275 -16.95 -17.61 14.42
CA ASP A 275 -15.94 -16.77 13.77
C ASP A 275 -14.74 -16.50 14.68
N GLU A 276 -14.99 -16.17 15.95
CA GLU A 276 -13.95 -15.97 16.97
C GLU A 276 -13.12 -17.24 17.17
N ASP A 277 -13.77 -18.39 17.35
CA ASP A 277 -13.12 -19.68 17.50
C ASP A 277 -12.25 -20.03 16.28
N ASN A 278 -12.78 -19.80 15.07
CA ASN A 278 -12.02 -20.01 13.84
C ASN A 278 -10.82 -19.08 13.74
N CYS A 279 -10.98 -17.79 14.05
CA CYS A 279 -9.87 -16.84 14.10
C CYS A 279 -8.79 -17.29 15.11
N LYS A 280 -9.19 -17.68 16.31
CA LYS A 280 -8.24 -18.16 17.35
C LYS A 280 -7.50 -19.43 16.91
N LYS A 281 -8.17 -20.40 16.28
CA LYS A 281 -7.53 -21.59 15.70
C LYS A 281 -6.49 -21.24 14.64
N LEU A 282 -6.81 -20.29 13.74
CA LEU A 282 -5.87 -19.82 12.71
C LEU A 282 -4.62 -19.18 13.34
N LEU A 283 -4.74 -18.44 14.44
CA LEU A 283 -3.61 -17.85 15.15
C LEU A 283 -2.67 -18.92 15.77
N TYR A 284 -3.21 -20.07 16.22
CA TYR A 284 -2.39 -21.18 16.74
C TYR A 284 -1.59 -21.91 15.66
N LEU A 285 -2.09 -21.91 14.41
CA LEU A 285 -1.42 -22.57 13.29
C LEU A 285 -0.26 -21.73 12.70
N HIS A 286 -0.20 -20.44 13.05
CA HIS A 286 0.84 -19.50 12.60
C HIS A 286 1.92 -19.19 13.65
N LYS A 287 1.90 -19.90 14.81
CA LYS A 287 2.98 -19.90 15.83
C LYS A 287 3.96 -21.04 15.55
#